data_cc71e8ffa4a469b7c67e57737e9f9d0a
#
_entry.id   cc71e8ffa4a469b7c67e57737e9f9d0a
#
_cell.length_a   1.000
_cell.length_b   1.000
_cell.length_c   1.000
_cell.angle_alpha   90.00
_cell.angle_beta   90.00
_cell.angle_gamma   90.00
#
_symmetry.space_group_name_H-M   'P 1'
#
loop_
_entity.id
_entity.type
_entity.pdbx_description
1 polymer ?
#
loop_
_entity_poly.entity_id
_entity_poly.type
_entity_poly.pdbx_seq_one_letter_code
_entity_poly.pdbx_strand_id
1 'polypeptide(L)'
;MREGVCRQTFTGHEPDINAICFFPNRNAFATGSDDATCRLFDLRADQELRTYSHDNIICGITSVSFSKSGRLLLAGYNDFNCNVWDALKADGAGVLAGHDNRVSCLGVTDDGMAVATGSWDSFLKIWN
;
A
#
# COMPACT_ATOMS: atom_id res chain seq x y z
N MET A 1 9.28 8.52 21.95
CA MET A 1 8.99 9.59 20.98
C MET A 1 8.69 10.88 21.71
N ARG A 2 9.24 11.97 21.25
CA ARG A 2 8.92 13.29 21.79
C ARG A 2 7.53 13.72 21.37
N GLU A 3 7.06 14.81 21.97
CA GLU A 3 5.79 15.41 21.61
C GLU A 3 5.68 15.63 20.10
N GLY A 4 4.45 15.60 19.62
CA GLY A 4 4.16 15.64 18.21
C GLY A 4 4.62 16.90 17.48
N VAL A 5 5.85 16.90 17.05
CA VAL A 5 6.39 17.98 16.21
C VAL A 5 6.48 17.49 14.79
N CYS A 6 5.86 18.24 13.88
CA CYS A 6 5.96 17.92 12.45
C CYS A 6 7.36 18.31 11.96
N ARG A 7 8.12 17.31 11.48
CA ARG A 7 9.47 17.53 10.96
C ARG A 7 9.50 17.70 9.46
N GLN A 8 8.58 17.03 8.77
CA GLN A 8 8.54 17.01 7.32
C GLN A 8 7.11 16.94 6.84
N THR A 9 6.83 17.56 5.70
CA THR A 9 5.56 17.47 5.00
C THR A 9 5.83 17.04 3.57
N PHE A 10 5.17 15.96 3.16
CA PHE A 10 5.28 15.44 1.80
C PHE A 10 4.00 15.74 1.04
N THR A 11 4.15 16.22 -0.19
CA THR A 11 3.04 16.51 -1.08
C THR A 11 3.17 15.68 -2.35
N GLY A 12 2.07 15.44 -3.02
CA GLY A 12 2.06 14.64 -4.24
C GLY A 12 0.69 14.08 -4.56
N HIS A 13 -0.06 13.70 -3.52
CA HIS A 13 -1.45 13.30 -3.67
C HIS A 13 -2.34 14.53 -3.62
N GLU A 14 -3.30 14.63 -4.55
CA GLU A 14 -4.31 15.68 -4.51
C GLU A 14 -5.51 15.30 -3.67
N PRO A 15 -6.08 14.07 -3.82
CA PRO A 15 -7.16 13.64 -2.93
C PRO A 15 -6.62 13.08 -1.61
N ASP A 16 -7.54 12.65 -0.76
CA ASP A 16 -7.21 12.16 0.58
C ASP A 16 -6.29 10.95 0.55
N ILE A 17 -5.37 10.92 1.49
CA ILE A 17 -4.51 9.76 1.73
C ILE A 17 -5.22 8.87 2.75
N ASN A 18 -5.46 7.62 2.38
CA ASN A 18 -6.20 6.66 3.20
C ASN A 18 -5.33 5.67 3.95
N ALA A 19 -4.09 5.46 3.50
CA ALA A 19 -3.23 4.43 4.06
C ALA A 19 -1.77 4.83 3.98
N ILE A 20 -1.00 4.31 4.93
CA ILE A 20 0.45 4.53 4.99
C ILE A 20 1.11 3.29 5.57
N CYS A 21 2.31 2.97 5.08
CA CYS A 21 3.12 1.88 5.62
C CYS A 21 4.59 2.19 5.41
N PHE A 22 5.39 1.98 6.45
CA PHE A 22 6.82 2.17 6.35
C PHE A 22 7.50 1.01 5.63
N PHE A 23 8.52 1.33 4.85
CA PHE A 23 9.41 0.33 4.27
C PHE A 23 10.15 -0.40 5.40
N PRO A 24 10.53 -1.68 5.22
CA PRO A 24 11.17 -2.44 6.30
C PRO A 24 12.40 -1.80 6.92
N ASN A 25 13.22 -1.08 6.14
CA ASN A 25 14.39 -0.38 6.65
C ASN A 25 14.06 0.97 7.31
N ARG A 26 12.79 1.37 7.28
CA ARG A 26 12.28 2.60 7.90
C ARG A 26 12.84 3.92 7.33
N ASN A 27 13.51 3.88 6.19
CA ASN A 27 14.01 5.08 5.51
C ASN A 27 13.04 5.61 4.46
N ALA A 28 12.00 4.86 4.18
CA ALA A 28 10.99 5.22 3.20
C ALA A 28 9.60 4.75 3.68
N PHE A 29 8.58 5.28 3.06
CA PHE A 29 7.21 4.85 3.34
C PHE A 29 6.37 4.96 2.08
N ALA A 30 5.30 4.16 2.02
CA ALA A 30 4.34 4.19 0.93
C ALA A 30 3.00 4.72 1.43
N THR A 31 2.30 5.41 0.57
CA THR A 31 0.94 5.93 0.84
C THR A 31 -0.01 5.43 -0.22
N GLY A 32 -1.28 5.28 0.16
CA GLY A 32 -2.37 4.94 -0.76
C GLY A 32 -3.46 5.99 -0.67
N SER A 33 -4.02 6.36 -1.80
CA SER A 33 -4.94 7.50 -1.90
C SER A 33 -6.18 7.18 -2.72
N ASP A 34 -7.17 8.06 -2.63
CA ASP A 34 -8.39 7.99 -3.42
C ASP A 34 -8.15 8.22 -4.92
N ASP A 35 -6.97 8.72 -5.32
CA ASP A 35 -6.61 8.88 -6.72
C ASP A 35 -6.20 7.56 -7.40
N ALA A 36 -6.36 6.44 -6.71
CA ALA A 36 -6.01 5.10 -7.19
C ALA A 36 -4.50 4.88 -7.34
N THR A 37 -3.69 5.71 -6.71
CA THR A 37 -2.23 5.57 -6.76
C THR A 37 -1.65 5.26 -5.40
N CYS A 38 -0.56 4.48 -5.40
CA CYS A 38 0.36 4.40 -4.27
C CYS A 38 1.59 5.21 -4.62
N ARG A 39 2.20 5.82 -3.63
CA ARG A 39 3.44 6.59 -3.82
C ARG A 39 4.45 6.19 -2.76
N LEU A 40 5.71 6.12 -3.17
CA LEU A 40 6.83 5.81 -2.29
C LEU A 40 7.63 7.09 -2.06
N PHE A 41 7.85 7.43 -0.80
CA PHE A 41 8.60 8.63 -0.40
C PHE A 41 9.86 8.23 0.35
N ASP A 42 10.95 8.97 0.13
CA ASP A 42 12.22 8.79 0.83
C ASP A 42 12.35 9.84 1.93
N LEU A 43 12.53 9.37 3.17
CA LEU A 43 12.67 10.27 4.32
C LEU A 43 13.97 11.07 4.30
N ARG A 44 15.03 10.50 3.74
CA ARG A 44 16.33 11.16 3.69
C ARG A 44 16.40 12.22 2.59
N ALA A 45 15.89 11.87 1.41
CA ALA A 45 15.91 12.77 0.27
C ALA A 45 14.75 13.76 0.29
N ASP A 46 13.77 13.54 1.18
CA ASP A 46 12.60 14.42 1.32
C ASP A 46 11.84 14.55 -0.01
N GLN A 47 11.69 13.43 -0.73
CA GLN A 47 11.06 13.46 -2.05
C GLN A 47 10.35 12.16 -2.39
N GLU A 48 9.42 12.26 -3.35
CA GLU A 48 8.76 11.10 -3.93
C GLU A 48 9.72 10.32 -4.81
N LEU A 49 9.78 9.01 -4.60
CA LEU A 49 10.64 8.14 -5.40
C LEU A 49 9.91 7.46 -6.54
N ARG A 50 8.68 6.98 -6.31
CA ARG A 50 7.92 6.21 -7.29
C ARG A 50 6.43 6.42 -7.11
N THR A 51 5.71 6.23 -8.21
CA THR A 51 4.25 6.20 -8.23
C THR A 51 3.81 4.85 -8.80
N TYR A 52 2.93 4.16 -8.08
CA TYR A 52 2.37 2.88 -8.52
C TYR A 52 0.94 3.11 -8.99
N SER A 53 0.73 3.01 -10.28
CA SER A 53 -0.59 3.22 -10.87
C SER A 53 -0.74 2.42 -12.16
N HIS A 54 -1.98 2.22 -12.58
CA HIS A 54 -2.29 1.56 -13.84
C HIS A 54 -3.57 2.17 -14.41
N ASP A 55 -3.63 2.37 -15.71
CA ASP A 55 -4.75 3.02 -16.37
C ASP A 55 -6.09 2.31 -16.15
N ASN A 56 -6.04 0.99 -15.94
CA ASN A 56 -7.25 0.19 -15.68
C ASN A 56 -7.71 0.23 -14.22
N ILE A 57 -6.93 0.84 -13.32
CA ILE A 57 -7.26 0.93 -11.91
C ILE A 57 -7.73 2.35 -11.62
N ILE A 58 -9.01 2.49 -11.32
CA ILE A 58 -9.64 3.78 -11.07
C ILE A 58 -10.26 3.88 -9.68
N CYS A 59 -10.16 2.81 -8.89
CA CYS A 59 -10.73 2.77 -7.54
C CYS A 59 -9.71 3.23 -6.51
N GLY A 60 -10.18 3.92 -5.48
CA GLY A 60 -9.32 4.36 -4.40
C GLY A 60 -8.68 3.22 -3.63
N ILE A 61 -7.55 3.49 -3.02
CA ILE A 61 -6.80 2.54 -2.21
C ILE A 61 -7.26 2.66 -0.76
N THR A 62 -7.50 1.52 -0.12
CA THR A 62 -7.96 1.47 1.26
C THR A 62 -6.86 1.10 2.25
N SER A 63 -5.85 0.35 1.79
CA SER A 63 -4.78 -0.12 2.66
C SER A 63 -3.54 -0.45 1.85
N VAL A 64 -2.37 -0.34 2.48
CA VAL A 64 -1.08 -0.68 1.87
C VAL A 64 -0.22 -1.43 2.88
N SER A 65 0.66 -2.30 2.40
CA SER A 65 1.63 -3.00 3.22
C SER A 65 2.79 -3.49 2.36
N PHE A 66 4.00 -3.51 2.92
CA PHE A 66 5.17 -4.09 2.26
C PHE A 66 5.35 -5.55 2.65
N SER A 67 5.93 -6.35 1.74
CA SER A 67 6.46 -7.64 2.10
C SER A 67 7.67 -7.44 3.02
N LYS A 68 8.08 -8.51 3.74
CA LYS A 68 9.17 -8.44 4.70
C LYS A 68 10.47 -7.94 4.07
N SER A 69 10.76 -8.35 2.85
CA SER A 69 11.97 -7.92 2.14
C SER A 69 11.87 -6.51 1.57
N GLY A 70 10.67 -5.93 1.52
CA GLY A 70 10.43 -4.65 0.86
C GLY A 70 10.33 -4.76 -0.65
N ARG A 71 10.43 -5.96 -1.22
CA ARG A 71 10.37 -6.17 -2.66
C ARG A 71 8.99 -5.94 -3.24
N LEU A 72 7.96 -6.31 -2.49
CA LEU A 72 6.57 -6.22 -2.93
C LEU A 72 5.81 -5.22 -2.09
N LEU A 73 4.99 -4.41 -2.75
CA LEU A 73 4.04 -3.52 -2.13
C LEU A 73 2.63 -4.03 -2.44
N LEU A 74 1.86 -4.29 -1.40
CA LEU A 74 0.49 -4.77 -1.54
C LEU A 74 -0.46 -3.64 -1.24
N ALA A 75 -1.46 -3.47 -2.10
CA ALA A 75 -2.46 -2.42 -1.96
C ALA A 75 -3.86 -3.00 -2.12
N GLY A 76 -4.72 -2.74 -1.14
CA GLY A 76 -6.13 -3.10 -1.21
C GLY A 76 -6.93 -1.97 -1.82
N TYR A 77 -7.87 -2.31 -2.69
CA TYR A 77 -8.64 -1.35 -3.46
C TYR A 77 -10.15 -1.49 -3.23
N ASN A 78 -10.87 -0.43 -3.54
CA ASN A 78 -12.33 -0.45 -3.49
C ASN A 78 -12.98 -1.37 -4.52
N ASP A 79 -12.23 -1.88 -5.48
CA ASP A 79 -12.72 -2.75 -6.55
C ASP A 79 -12.71 -4.24 -6.18
N PHE A 80 -12.59 -4.56 -4.89
CA PHE A 80 -12.63 -5.94 -4.37
C PHE A 80 -11.30 -6.69 -4.50
N ASN A 81 -10.31 -6.11 -5.11
CA ASN A 81 -9.02 -6.76 -5.35
C ASN A 81 -7.91 -6.15 -4.49
N CYS A 82 -6.88 -6.94 -4.27
CA CYS A 82 -5.62 -6.47 -3.74
C CYS A 82 -4.59 -6.61 -4.85
N ASN A 83 -3.93 -5.54 -5.24
CA ASN A 83 -2.89 -5.58 -6.25
C ASN A 83 -1.52 -5.67 -5.58
N VAL A 84 -0.64 -6.44 -6.19
CA VAL A 84 0.73 -6.62 -5.73
C VAL A 84 1.65 -5.91 -6.72
N TRP A 85 2.46 -5.00 -6.22
CA TRP A 85 3.38 -4.22 -7.03
C TRP A 85 4.82 -4.60 -6.72
N ASP A 86 5.68 -4.63 -7.75
CA ASP A 86 7.12 -4.70 -7.52
C ASP A 86 7.59 -3.32 -7.08
N ALA A 87 8.03 -3.20 -5.83
CA ALA A 87 8.35 -1.90 -5.24
C ALA A 87 9.51 -1.19 -5.93
N LEU A 88 10.45 -1.93 -6.51
CA LEU A 88 11.61 -1.35 -7.18
C LEU A 88 11.33 -0.95 -8.61
N LYS A 89 10.51 -1.72 -9.32
CA LYS A 89 10.24 -1.51 -10.74
C LYS A 89 8.97 -0.71 -11.00
N ALA A 90 8.12 -0.58 -10.00
CA ALA A 90 6.80 0.04 -10.11
C ALA A 90 5.88 -0.70 -11.09
N ASP A 91 6.12 -1.98 -11.31
CA ASP A 91 5.32 -2.82 -12.19
C ASP A 91 4.36 -3.69 -11.39
N GLY A 92 3.21 -4.02 -11.96
CA GLY A 92 2.27 -4.94 -11.36
C GLY A 92 2.88 -6.34 -11.32
N ALA A 93 2.88 -6.97 -10.14
CA ALA A 93 3.41 -8.32 -9.92
C ALA A 93 2.31 -9.37 -9.81
N GLY A 94 1.08 -8.96 -9.50
CA GLY A 94 -0.04 -9.89 -9.41
C GLY A 94 -1.27 -9.26 -8.80
N VAL A 95 -2.33 -10.05 -8.72
CA VAL A 95 -3.61 -9.63 -8.14
C VAL A 95 -4.12 -10.73 -7.23
N LEU A 96 -4.53 -10.36 -6.01
CA LEU A 96 -5.20 -11.27 -5.09
C LEU A 96 -6.70 -11.01 -5.20
N ALA A 97 -7.38 -11.83 -5.98
CA ALA A 97 -8.80 -11.69 -6.24
C ALA A 97 -9.57 -12.80 -5.53
N GLY A 98 -10.66 -12.46 -4.87
CA GLY A 98 -11.46 -13.45 -4.17
C GLY A 98 -12.45 -12.87 -3.20
N HIS A 99 -12.40 -11.57 -2.94
CA HIS A 99 -13.39 -10.91 -2.10
C HIS A 99 -14.59 -10.46 -2.92
N ASP A 100 -15.75 -10.48 -2.30
CA ASP A 100 -17.01 -10.06 -2.92
C ASP A 100 -17.38 -8.62 -2.61
N ASN A 101 -16.55 -7.93 -1.85
CA ASN A 101 -16.72 -6.52 -1.51
C ASN A 101 -15.34 -5.88 -1.39
N ARG A 102 -15.30 -4.56 -1.11
CA ARG A 102 -14.02 -3.84 -1.04
C ARG A 102 -13.08 -4.44 0.00
N VAL A 103 -11.81 -4.45 -0.34
CA VAL A 103 -10.75 -4.83 0.61
C VAL A 103 -10.50 -3.63 1.51
N SER A 104 -10.75 -3.77 2.81
CA SER A 104 -10.67 -2.66 3.76
C SER A 104 -9.35 -2.61 4.51
N CYS A 105 -8.68 -3.74 4.65
CA CYS A 105 -7.40 -3.80 5.36
C CYS A 105 -6.58 -4.99 4.89
N LEU A 106 -5.28 -4.91 5.07
CA LEU A 106 -4.39 -6.04 4.82
C LEU A 106 -3.18 -5.97 5.74
N GLY A 107 -2.54 -7.11 5.90
CA GLY A 107 -1.34 -7.22 6.71
C GLY A 107 -0.47 -8.35 6.20
N VAL A 108 0.82 -8.26 6.48
CA VAL A 108 1.80 -9.27 6.10
C VAL A 108 2.40 -9.85 7.38
N THR A 109 2.57 -11.17 7.43
CA THR A 109 3.16 -11.82 8.59
C THR A 109 4.62 -11.40 8.76
N ASP A 110 5.12 -11.45 10.00
CA ASP A 110 6.48 -11.05 10.32
C ASP A 110 7.52 -11.88 9.58
N ASP A 111 7.21 -13.14 9.30
CA ASP A 111 8.11 -14.02 8.53
C ASP A 111 7.97 -13.85 7.02
N GLY A 112 7.02 -13.02 6.57
CA GLY A 112 6.79 -12.76 5.15
C GLY A 112 6.15 -13.91 4.39
N MET A 113 5.66 -14.94 5.07
CA MET A 113 5.14 -16.15 4.43
C MET A 113 3.69 -16.04 3.99
N ALA A 114 2.93 -15.15 4.56
CA ALA A 114 1.50 -15.04 4.25
C ALA A 114 1.03 -13.59 4.29
N VAL A 115 -0.04 -13.33 3.55
CA VAL A 115 -0.74 -12.05 3.51
C VAL A 115 -2.18 -12.29 3.96
N ALA A 116 -2.66 -11.45 4.83
CA ALA A 116 -4.05 -11.48 5.27
C ALA A 116 -4.79 -10.29 4.68
N THR A 117 -5.99 -10.53 4.16
CA THR A 117 -6.86 -9.46 3.66
C THR A 117 -8.21 -9.54 4.34
N GLY A 118 -8.71 -8.40 4.78
CA GLY A 118 -10.04 -8.25 5.34
C GLY A 118 -10.91 -7.41 4.42
N SER A 119 -12.19 -7.73 4.36
CA SER A 119 -13.10 -7.10 3.42
C SER A 119 -14.47 -6.83 4.03
N TRP A 120 -15.22 -5.94 3.40
CA TRP A 120 -16.61 -5.68 3.75
C TRP A 120 -17.54 -6.86 3.44
N ASP A 121 -17.04 -7.91 2.77
CA ASP A 121 -17.78 -9.15 2.57
C ASP A 121 -17.84 -10.02 3.84
N SER A 122 -17.25 -9.57 4.93
CA SER A 122 -17.18 -10.24 6.23
C SER A 122 -16.17 -11.39 6.29
N PHE A 123 -15.35 -11.55 5.26
CA PHE A 123 -14.34 -12.60 5.23
C PHE A 123 -12.94 -12.06 5.46
N LEU A 124 -12.18 -12.84 6.18
CA LEU A 124 -10.74 -12.68 6.31
C LEU A 124 -10.08 -13.79 5.50
N LYS A 125 -9.23 -13.42 4.56
CA LYS A 125 -8.56 -14.39 3.70
C LYS A 125 -7.06 -14.37 3.93
N ILE A 126 -6.46 -15.55 3.93
CA ILE A 126 -5.01 -15.72 4.06
C ILE A 126 -4.47 -16.22 2.73
N TRP A 127 -3.45 -15.54 2.24
CA TRP A 127 -2.83 -15.82 0.96
C TRP A 127 -1.37 -16.22 1.17
N ASN A 128 -1.00 -17.31 0.55
CA ASN A 128 0.40 -17.80 0.58
C ASN A 128 1.09 -17.59 -0.74
#